data_8216d3590125dbdab5e8fab21ba0a8f4
#
_entry.id   8216d3590125dbdab5e8fab21ba0a8f4
#
_cell.length_a   1.000
_cell.length_b   1.000
_cell.length_c   1.000
_cell.angle_alpha   90.00
_cell.angle_beta   90.00
_cell.angle_gamma   90.00
#
_symmetry.space_group_name_H-M   'P 1'
#
loop_
_entity.id
_entity.type
_entity.pdbx_description
1 polymer ?
#
loop_
_entity_poly.entity_id
_entity_poly.type
_entity_poly.pdbx_seq_one_letter_code
_entity_poly.pdbx_strand_id
1 'polypeptide(L)'
;MAKIIVNNENKKSTIAPEIYGHFSEHLGRCIYEGLFVGENSDIPNVNGMRTDVVDALKEMKIPVLRWPGGCFADEYHWMDGIGPKEKRKKMINTHWGGVVEDNSFGTHEFFELCRQLGCKTYVNGNLGSGTVREMSEWVEYITFNGVSPMADLRKENGHEEPWTIDYFGVGNENWGCGGNMRPEHYADEYRRYQTYVRNYAGNQPINKICCGPNVDDYEWTKKVMATCFDHCEPRFHGQMDGLSLHYYTLPETEEDWNIKGSATKFTEDIFYQTLKRGYFMEELINRHGAIMDEYDPDKNIGLIVDEWGIWSDVEPGTNPGFLYQQNTMRDALVAGMTLNIFNKHSDRVKMACIAQLINVLQSVMLTDGDKMVKTPTYYVFHMMRHHQGAALLDSSLVGGATVGSGKNELPKVFESVSEDKDGVITVTLTNNSLESSEDVDIMLTNEGDKYSVSEARYIEGAMDAHNTFEAPEVVDEKDFTAYENTQTGVKVTLPACSVVTLRLSK
;
A
#
# COMPACT_ATOMS: atom_id res chain seq x y z
N MET A 1 -24.76 5.20 21.91
CA MET A 1 -23.63 4.31 22.25
C MET A 1 -23.59 3.19 21.23
N ALA A 2 -22.59 3.19 20.42
CA ALA A 2 -22.33 2.15 19.42
C ALA A 2 -21.87 0.85 20.12
N LYS A 3 -22.12 -0.31 19.49
CA LYS A 3 -21.62 -1.60 19.97
C LYS A 3 -20.88 -2.32 18.87
N ILE A 4 -19.75 -2.93 19.19
CA ILE A 4 -19.07 -3.87 18.32
C ILE A 4 -19.25 -5.26 18.92
N ILE A 5 -19.94 -6.11 18.19
CA ILE A 5 -20.14 -7.51 18.58
C ILE A 5 -19.09 -8.31 17.83
N VAL A 6 -18.22 -8.99 18.57
CA VAL A 6 -17.13 -9.79 18.04
C VAL A 6 -17.38 -11.26 18.35
N ASN A 7 -17.63 -12.06 17.32
CA ASN A 7 -17.63 -13.51 17.45
C ASN A 7 -16.18 -14.02 17.40
N ASN A 8 -15.55 -14.07 18.55
CA ASN A 8 -14.14 -14.44 18.66
C ASN A 8 -13.86 -15.96 18.48
N GLU A 9 -14.87 -16.77 18.25
CA GLU A 9 -14.73 -18.18 17.83
C GLU A 9 -14.79 -18.32 16.29
N ASN A 10 -15.29 -17.31 15.58
CA ASN A 10 -15.45 -17.33 14.12
C ASN A 10 -14.31 -16.58 13.43
N LYS A 11 -13.29 -17.32 12.97
CA LYS A 11 -12.18 -16.82 12.17
C LYS A 11 -12.56 -16.90 10.69
N LYS A 12 -12.64 -15.75 10.00
CA LYS A 12 -13.11 -15.65 8.61
C LYS A 12 -12.00 -15.91 7.58
N SER A 13 -10.89 -15.21 7.74
CA SER A 13 -9.75 -15.23 6.80
C SER A 13 -8.47 -14.84 7.53
N THR A 14 -7.34 -14.99 6.87
CA THR A 14 -6.07 -14.43 7.36
C THR A 14 -5.83 -13.07 6.69
N ILE A 15 -5.55 -12.06 7.48
CA ILE A 15 -5.14 -10.74 6.99
C ILE A 15 -3.71 -10.88 6.46
N ALA A 16 -3.55 -10.88 5.14
CA ALA A 16 -2.22 -10.97 4.54
C ALA A 16 -1.36 -9.79 5.00
N PRO A 17 -0.11 -10.01 5.46
CA PRO A 17 0.76 -8.90 5.85
C PRO A 17 0.88 -7.83 4.78
N GLU A 18 0.88 -8.23 3.52
CA GLU A 18 1.05 -7.37 2.34
C GLU A 18 -0.07 -6.33 2.16
N ILE A 19 -1.20 -6.45 2.87
CA ILE A 19 -2.23 -5.40 2.97
C ILE A 19 -1.63 -4.09 3.52
N TYR A 20 -0.55 -4.20 4.28
CA TYR A 20 0.22 -3.08 4.85
C TYR A 20 1.45 -2.72 4.00
N GLY A 21 1.40 -3.00 2.71
CA GLY A 21 2.48 -2.75 1.76
C GLY A 21 2.66 -1.28 1.40
N HIS A 22 3.78 -1.01 0.76
CA HIS A 22 4.17 0.33 0.36
C HIS A 22 4.68 0.34 -1.08
N PHE A 23 4.59 1.51 -1.69
CA PHE A 23 5.01 1.77 -3.05
C PHE A 23 6.13 2.81 -3.09
N SER A 24 7.18 2.50 -3.82
CA SER A 24 8.27 3.43 -4.13
C SER A 24 8.47 3.50 -5.64
N GLU A 25 8.62 4.71 -6.16
CA GLU A 25 8.77 4.97 -7.59
C GLU A 25 9.90 5.96 -7.84
N HIS A 26 10.53 5.87 -9.00
CA HIS A 26 11.38 6.93 -9.51
C HIS A 26 10.54 8.15 -9.86
N LEU A 27 10.01 8.79 -8.82
CA LEU A 27 9.14 9.95 -8.86
C LEU A 27 9.60 10.96 -7.81
N GLY A 28 9.84 12.19 -8.24
CA GLY A 28 10.22 13.28 -7.35
C GLY A 28 11.40 12.90 -6.46
N ARG A 29 11.20 13.00 -5.15
CA ARG A 29 12.20 12.66 -4.13
C ARG A 29 11.85 11.41 -3.33
N CYS A 30 11.10 10.46 -3.93
CA CYS A 30 10.81 9.20 -3.26
C CYS A 30 12.08 8.33 -3.12
N ILE A 31 12.76 8.07 -4.23
CA ILE A 31 13.99 7.27 -4.24
C ILE A 31 15.17 8.16 -3.84
N TYR A 32 15.56 9.10 -4.72
CA TYR A 32 16.69 9.99 -4.46
C TYR A 32 16.33 11.03 -3.41
N GLU A 33 17.25 11.27 -2.46
CA GLU A 33 17.08 12.13 -1.27
C GLU A 33 16.08 11.58 -0.23
N GLY A 34 15.12 10.75 -0.64
CA GLY A 34 14.16 10.10 0.24
C GLY A 34 14.69 8.81 0.84
N LEU A 35 14.79 7.77 0.03
CA LEU A 35 15.30 6.46 0.45
C LEU A 35 16.82 6.36 0.31
N PHE A 36 17.35 6.87 -0.80
CA PHE A 36 18.73 6.70 -1.24
C PHE A 36 19.44 8.05 -1.38
N VAL A 37 20.55 8.18 -0.68
CA VAL A 37 21.39 9.38 -0.71
C VAL A 37 22.77 9.11 -1.28
N GLY A 38 23.07 7.85 -1.62
CA GLY A 38 24.40 7.42 -2.07
C GLY A 38 25.38 7.17 -0.92
N GLU A 39 26.31 6.28 -1.16
CA GLU A 39 27.25 5.78 -0.14
C GLU A 39 28.21 6.86 0.40
N ASN A 40 28.49 7.90 -0.42
CA ASN A 40 29.39 8.99 -0.08
C ASN A 40 28.69 10.23 0.51
N SER A 41 27.39 10.11 0.84
CA SER A 41 26.66 11.21 1.45
C SER A 41 27.06 11.45 2.89
N ASP A 42 27.06 12.73 3.32
CA ASP A 42 27.22 13.10 4.74
C ASP A 42 25.99 12.72 5.60
N ILE A 43 24.85 12.44 4.95
CA ILE A 43 23.64 11.92 5.63
C ILE A 43 23.92 10.48 6.06
N PRO A 44 23.67 10.09 7.33
CA PRO A 44 23.88 8.73 7.81
C PRO A 44 23.19 7.69 6.93
N ASN A 45 23.99 6.75 6.40
CA ASN A 45 23.48 5.74 5.48
C ASN A 45 24.22 4.41 5.61
N VAL A 46 23.56 3.33 5.16
CA VAL A 46 24.17 2.02 4.96
C VAL A 46 23.99 1.64 3.49
N ASN A 47 25.07 1.48 2.76
CA ASN A 47 25.06 1.22 1.31
C ASN A 47 24.20 2.23 0.52
N GLY A 48 24.25 3.49 0.93
CA GLY A 48 23.50 4.59 0.33
C GLY A 48 22.05 4.75 0.81
N MET A 49 21.50 3.81 1.61
CA MET A 49 20.15 3.90 2.17
C MET A 49 20.18 4.70 3.48
N ARG A 50 19.30 5.68 3.61
CA ARG A 50 19.17 6.52 4.84
C ARG A 50 18.85 5.65 6.05
N THR A 51 19.64 5.74 7.11
CA THR A 51 19.43 4.93 8.32
C THR A 51 18.19 5.35 9.10
N ASP A 52 17.90 6.64 9.20
CA ASP A 52 16.70 7.16 9.88
C ASP A 52 15.40 6.63 9.24
N VAL A 53 15.35 6.63 7.92
CA VAL A 53 14.22 6.12 7.14
C VAL A 53 14.09 4.59 7.28
N VAL A 54 15.20 3.86 7.11
CA VAL A 54 15.21 2.40 7.23
C VAL A 54 14.77 1.95 8.62
N ASP A 55 15.24 2.63 9.68
CA ASP A 55 14.88 2.29 11.05
C ASP A 55 13.38 2.55 11.31
N ALA A 56 12.84 3.67 10.86
CA ALA A 56 11.41 3.97 10.99
C ALA A 56 10.53 2.94 10.23
N LEU A 57 10.96 2.50 9.04
CA LEU A 57 10.24 1.46 8.28
C LEU A 57 10.30 0.09 8.95
N LYS A 58 11.41 -0.26 9.61
CA LYS A 58 11.52 -1.48 10.42
C LYS A 58 10.59 -1.45 11.63
N GLU A 59 10.47 -0.30 12.33
CA GLU A 59 9.54 -0.13 13.44
C GLU A 59 8.10 -0.37 12.98
N MET A 60 7.74 0.12 11.81
CA MET A 60 6.43 -0.04 11.17
C MET A 60 6.20 -1.47 10.66
N LYS A 61 7.26 -2.30 10.56
CA LYS A 61 7.24 -3.68 10.01
C LYS A 61 6.67 -3.74 8.59
N ILE A 62 7.24 -2.93 7.70
CA ILE A 62 6.84 -2.95 6.29
C ILE A 62 6.94 -4.36 5.70
N PRO A 63 5.84 -4.94 5.17
CA PRO A 63 5.83 -6.33 4.75
C PRO A 63 6.28 -6.55 3.30
N VAL A 64 6.03 -5.58 2.43
CA VAL A 64 6.35 -5.63 1.01
C VAL A 64 6.62 -4.23 0.47
N LEU A 65 7.56 -4.12 -0.46
CA LEU A 65 7.89 -2.87 -1.15
C LEU A 65 7.78 -3.08 -2.67
N ARG A 66 6.96 -2.25 -3.33
CA ARG A 66 6.78 -2.20 -4.79
C ARG A 66 7.76 -1.20 -5.42
N TRP A 67 8.43 -1.60 -6.51
CA TRP A 67 9.42 -0.82 -7.27
C TRP A 67 9.53 -1.40 -8.71
N PRO A 68 9.99 -0.70 -9.77
CA PRO A 68 10.60 0.62 -9.80
C PRO A 68 9.60 1.77 -9.93
N GLY A 69 8.31 1.47 -10.08
CA GLY A 69 7.30 2.49 -10.24
C GLY A 69 5.93 1.96 -10.63
N GLY A 70 5.06 2.91 -10.84
CA GLY A 70 3.83 2.84 -11.59
C GLY A 70 4.11 3.17 -13.05
N CYS A 71 3.76 4.39 -13.52
CA CYS A 71 4.02 4.83 -14.89
C CYS A 71 5.50 4.76 -15.29
N PHE A 72 6.41 5.01 -14.36
CA PHE A 72 7.85 4.91 -14.64
C PHE A 72 8.27 3.48 -15.03
N ALA A 73 7.63 2.44 -14.47
CA ALA A 73 7.98 1.05 -14.74
C ALA A 73 7.85 0.68 -16.23
N ASP A 74 6.86 1.23 -16.92
CA ASP A 74 6.60 0.93 -18.34
C ASP A 74 7.48 1.73 -19.32
N GLU A 75 8.40 2.57 -18.80
CA GLU A 75 9.51 3.20 -19.55
C GLU A 75 10.88 2.76 -19.03
N TYR A 76 10.96 1.99 -17.93
CA TYR A 76 12.19 1.58 -17.31
C TYR A 76 12.81 0.36 -17.99
N HIS A 77 14.04 0.54 -18.51
CA HIS A 77 14.87 -0.53 -19.06
C HIS A 77 15.87 -0.98 -18.01
N TRP A 78 15.62 -2.11 -17.36
CA TRP A 78 16.35 -2.58 -16.18
C TRP A 78 17.86 -2.71 -16.35
N MET A 79 18.34 -3.00 -17.58
CA MET A 79 19.77 -3.06 -17.87
C MET A 79 20.48 -1.70 -17.71
N ASP A 80 19.75 -0.60 -17.81
CA ASP A 80 20.30 0.74 -17.62
C ASP A 80 20.60 1.03 -16.13
N GLY A 81 19.96 0.27 -15.20
CA GLY A 81 20.11 0.40 -13.75
C GLY A 81 21.03 -0.65 -13.10
N ILE A 82 21.87 -1.37 -13.87
CA ILE A 82 22.81 -2.35 -13.33
C ILE A 82 24.26 -2.04 -13.73
N GLY A 83 25.20 -2.76 -13.11
CA GLY A 83 26.64 -2.53 -13.32
C GLY A 83 27.19 -1.29 -12.60
N PRO A 84 28.42 -0.88 -12.90
CA PRO A 84 29.08 0.27 -12.29
C PRO A 84 28.27 1.55 -12.46
N LYS A 85 27.97 2.25 -11.35
CA LYS A 85 27.04 3.42 -11.32
C LYS A 85 27.45 4.52 -12.30
N GLU A 86 28.75 4.77 -12.45
CA GLU A 86 29.30 5.77 -13.36
C GLU A 86 29.13 5.43 -14.86
N LYS A 87 28.75 4.18 -15.18
CA LYS A 87 28.50 3.70 -16.54
C LYS A 87 27.04 3.50 -16.86
N ARG A 88 26.16 3.64 -15.86
CA ARG A 88 24.72 3.48 -16.07
C ARG A 88 24.18 4.56 -17.00
N LYS A 89 23.27 4.18 -17.88
CA LYS A 89 22.66 5.14 -18.78
C LYS A 89 21.72 6.06 -18.03
N LYS A 90 21.73 7.33 -18.40
CA LYS A 90 20.77 8.31 -17.95
C LYS A 90 19.54 8.28 -18.86
N MET A 91 18.37 8.53 -18.28
CA MET A 91 17.14 8.68 -19.03
C MET A 91 16.37 9.93 -18.56
N ILE A 92 15.47 10.42 -19.39
CA ILE A 92 14.54 11.47 -19.01
C ILE A 92 13.32 10.82 -18.38
N ASN A 93 12.98 11.21 -17.17
CA ASN A 93 11.72 10.82 -16.54
C ASN A 93 10.60 11.66 -17.15
N THR A 94 9.95 11.14 -18.18
CA THR A 94 8.95 11.88 -18.95
C THR A 94 7.63 12.01 -18.21
N HIS A 95 7.31 11.09 -17.31
CA HIS A 95 6.09 11.15 -16.50
C HIS A 95 6.23 12.13 -15.33
N TRP A 96 7.40 12.13 -14.67
CA TRP A 96 7.54 12.80 -13.40
C TRP A 96 8.59 13.91 -13.42
N GLY A 97 8.12 15.13 -13.64
CA GLY A 97 8.92 16.35 -13.52
C GLY A 97 9.91 16.63 -14.64
N GLY A 98 10.05 15.77 -15.64
CA GLY A 98 10.96 15.96 -16.78
C GLY A 98 12.44 15.97 -16.38
N VAL A 99 12.79 15.33 -15.26
CA VAL A 99 14.17 15.30 -14.74
C VAL A 99 14.98 14.17 -15.35
N VAL A 100 16.30 14.28 -15.23
CA VAL A 100 17.22 13.23 -15.66
C VAL A 100 17.40 12.22 -14.53
N GLU A 101 17.00 10.98 -14.77
CA GLU A 101 17.32 9.84 -13.91
C GLU A 101 18.71 9.33 -14.26
N ASP A 102 19.58 9.19 -13.26
CA ASP A 102 20.95 8.70 -13.46
C ASP A 102 21.09 7.20 -13.24
N ASN A 103 20.01 6.55 -12.81
CA ASN A 103 19.93 5.12 -12.52
C ASN A 103 20.95 4.63 -11.46
N SER A 104 21.38 5.52 -10.56
CA SER A 104 22.27 5.14 -9.45
C SER A 104 21.57 4.24 -8.42
N PHE A 105 20.24 4.23 -8.43
CA PHE A 105 19.40 3.25 -7.74
C PHE A 105 18.75 2.33 -8.77
N GLY A 106 19.06 1.05 -8.73
CA GLY A 106 18.54 0.04 -9.67
C GLY A 106 18.28 -1.28 -8.96
N THR A 107 18.38 -2.38 -9.70
CA THR A 107 18.08 -3.73 -9.18
C THR A 107 18.85 -4.06 -7.92
N HIS A 108 20.16 -3.87 -7.88
CA HIS A 108 21.00 -4.20 -6.74
C HIS A 108 20.65 -3.37 -5.51
N GLU A 109 20.42 -2.09 -5.68
CA GLU A 109 20.08 -1.16 -4.60
C GLU A 109 18.68 -1.46 -4.05
N PHE A 110 17.72 -1.82 -4.90
CA PHE A 110 16.38 -2.22 -4.45
C PHE A 110 16.40 -3.48 -3.60
N PHE A 111 17.09 -4.53 -4.04
CA PHE A 111 17.20 -5.76 -3.26
C PHE A 111 18.00 -5.57 -1.98
N GLU A 112 19.00 -4.70 -1.96
CA GLU A 112 19.72 -4.31 -0.75
C GLU A 112 18.81 -3.58 0.23
N LEU A 113 17.97 -2.66 -0.24
CA LEU A 113 16.97 -1.98 0.59
C LEU A 113 15.99 -2.99 1.20
N CYS A 114 15.42 -3.89 0.40
CA CYS A 114 14.50 -4.93 0.90
C CYS A 114 15.19 -5.85 1.92
N ARG A 115 16.46 -6.20 1.71
CA ARG A 115 17.27 -6.96 2.67
C ARG A 115 17.43 -6.23 4.00
N GLN A 116 17.72 -4.92 3.96
CA GLN A 116 17.83 -4.11 5.18
C GLN A 116 16.49 -4.01 5.92
N LEU A 117 15.38 -3.85 5.19
CA LEU A 117 14.04 -3.78 5.75
C LEU A 117 13.52 -5.13 6.26
N GLY A 118 13.99 -6.24 5.67
CA GLY A 118 13.46 -7.58 5.93
C GLY A 118 12.06 -7.79 5.35
N CYS A 119 11.73 -7.07 4.26
CA CYS A 119 10.43 -7.14 3.60
C CYS A 119 10.47 -7.97 2.32
N LYS A 120 9.30 -8.38 1.84
CA LYS A 120 9.13 -9.01 0.53
C LYS A 120 9.30 -8.00 -0.60
N THR A 121 9.62 -8.54 -1.79
CA THR A 121 9.87 -7.75 -2.99
C THR A 121 8.68 -7.80 -3.93
N TYR A 122 8.29 -6.65 -4.46
CA TYR A 122 7.34 -6.54 -5.56
C TYR A 122 8.00 -5.75 -6.70
N VAL A 123 8.47 -6.48 -7.70
CA VAL A 123 9.13 -5.91 -8.89
C VAL A 123 8.08 -5.70 -9.98
N ASN A 124 8.00 -4.49 -10.53
CA ASN A 124 7.06 -4.19 -11.62
C ASN A 124 7.77 -4.17 -12.97
N GLY A 125 7.35 -5.04 -13.90
CA GLY A 125 7.96 -5.22 -15.20
C GLY A 125 7.42 -4.29 -16.27
N ASN A 126 8.27 -3.92 -17.23
CA ASN A 126 7.95 -3.05 -18.35
C ASN A 126 7.21 -3.82 -19.46
N LEU A 127 5.88 -3.70 -19.53
CA LEU A 127 5.08 -4.23 -20.63
C LEU A 127 4.82 -3.14 -21.70
N GLY A 128 4.86 -1.87 -21.32
CA GLY A 128 4.53 -0.73 -22.18
C GLY A 128 5.53 -0.54 -23.33
N SER A 129 6.80 -0.23 -23.02
CA SER A 129 7.85 0.00 -24.01
C SER A 129 8.88 -1.14 -24.09
N GLY A 130 8.87 -2.06 -23.14
CA GLY A 130 9.78 -3.20 -23.07
C GLY A 130 9.41 -4.35 -24.02
N THR A 131 10.17 -5.42 -23.94
CA THR A 131 9.93 -6.64 -24.70
C THR A 131 9.78 -7.85 -23.79
N VAL A 132 9.10 -8.89 -24.28
CA VAL A 132 9.00 -10.17 -23.56
C VAL A 132 10.38 -10.73 -23.19
N ARG A 133 11.35 -10.59 -24.10
CA ARG A 133 12.72 -11.05 -23.85
C ARG A 133 13.37 -10.27 -22.71
N GLU A 134 13.26 -8.96 -22.73
CA GLU A 134 13.83 -8.09 -21.70
C GLU A 134 13.27 -8.41 -20.32
N MET A 135 11.96 -8.59 -20.22
CA MET A 135 11.30 -8.98 -18.96
C MET A 135 11.77 -10.37 -18.48
N SER A 136 11.85 -11.34 -19.37
CA SER A 136 12.35 -12.70 -19.07
C SER A 136 13.81 -12.68 -18.62
N GLU A 137 14.67 -11.92 -19.30
CA GLU A 137 16.09 -11.78 -18.96
C GLU A 137 16.28 -11.10 -17.59
N TRP A 138 15.40 -10.15 -17.22
CA TRP A 138 15.44 -9.54 -15.89
C TRP A 138 15.12 -10.53 -14.77
N VAL A 139 14.07 -11.34 -14.96
CA VAL A 139 13.72 -12.40 -13.98
C VAL A 139 14.82 -13.44 -13.87
N GLU A 140 15.46 -13.82 -15.00
CA GLU A 140 16.61 -14.72 -15.01
C GLU A 140 17.83 -14.11 -14.29
N TYR A 141 18.14 -12.84 -14.56
CA TYR A 141 19.21 -12.09 -13.88
C TYR A 141 19.05 -12.09 -12.36
N ILE A 142 17.83 -11.86 -11.90
CA ILE A 142 17.52 -11.78 -10.48
C ILE A 142 17.57 -13.16 -9.81
N THR A 143 16.99 -14.19 -10.43
CA THR A 143 16.61 -15.41 -9.70
C THR A 143 17.41 -16.67 -10.07
N PHE A 144 18.11 -16.70 -11.21
CA PHE A 144 18.75 -17.95 -11.63
C PHE A 144 20.09 -18.17 -10.96
N ASN A 145 20.27 -19.37 -10.37
CA ASN A 145 21.51 -19.83 -9.70
C ASN A 145 22.28 -20.85 -10.53
N GLY A 146 22.25 -20.75 -11.84
CA GLY A 146 23.00 -21.65 -12.73
C GLY A 146 24.05 -20.92 -13.54
N VAL A 147 24.41 -21.53 -14.69
CA VAL A 147 25.29 -20.96 -15.71
C VAL A 147 24.42 -20.45 -16.84
N SER A 148 24.37 -19.14 -17.01
CA SER A 148 23.66 -18.47 -18.10
C SER A 148 24.19 -17.06 -18.29
N PRO A 149 23.95 -16.42 -19.45
CA PRO A 149 24.44 -15.07 -19.68
C PRO A 149 23.96 -14.06 -18.63
N MET A 150 22.71 -14.19 -18.15
CA MET A 150 22.17 -13.25 -17.16
C MET A 150 22.66 -13.53 -15.75
N ALA A 151 22.79 -14.80 -15.36
CA ALA A 151 23.41 -15.17 -14.08
C ALA A 151 24.89 -14.77 -14.02
N ASP A 152 25.62 -14.97 -15.11
CA ASP A 152 27.04 -14.57 -15.21
C ASP A 152 27.16 -13.04 -15.14
N LEU A 153 26.29 -12.29 -15.83
CA LEU A 153 26.24 -10.82 -15.75
C LEU A 153 25.95 -10.31 -14.34
N ARG A 154 25.05 -10.98 -13.58
CA ARG A 154 24.82 -10.64 -12.16
C ARG A 154 26.09 -10.77 -11.33
N LYS A 155 26.83 -11.88 -11.53
CA LYS A 155 28.09 -12.15 -10.82
C LYS A 155 29.18 -11.14 -11.22
N GLU A 156 29.29 -10.82 -12.50
CA GLU A 156 30.18 -9.77 -13.00
C GLU A 156 29.87 -8.40 -12.37
N ASN A 157 28.60 -8.13 -12.11
CA ASN A 157 28.15 -6.94 -11.42
C ASN A 157 28.28 -7.01 -9.89
N GLY A 158 28.95 -8.05 -9.36
CA GLY A 158 29.35 -8.14 -7.95
C GLY A 158 28.34 -8.84 -7.04
N HIS A 159 27.35 -9.56 -7.59
CA HIS A 159 26.39 -10.31 -6.75
C HIS A 159 26.35 -11.78 -7.15
N GLU A 160 27.05 -12.63 -6.37
CA GLU A 160 27.21 -14.06 -6.67
C GLU A 160 25.89 -14.83 -6.57
N GLU A 161 25.18 -14.67 -5.44
CA GLU A 161 23.95 -15.39 -5.17
C GLU A 161 22.73 -14.71 -5.83
N PRO A 162 21.71 -15.48 -6.25
CA PRO A 162 20.45 -14.89 -6.74
C PRO A 162 19.64 -14.27 -5.61
N TRP A 163 18.72 -13.38 -5.98
CA TRP A 163 17.67 -12.88 -5.10
C TRP A 163 16.37 -13.66 -5.30
N THR A 164 15.40 -13.38 -4.46
CA THR A 164 14.04 -13.88 -4.57
C THR A 164 13.11 -12.75 -5.02
N ILE A 165 12.24 -13.04 -5.99
CA ILE A 165 11.09 -12.18 -6.33
C ILE A 165 9.87 -12.83 -5.69
N ASP A 166 9.21 -12.11 -4.77
CA ASP A 166 7.96 -12.59 -4.17
C ASP A 166 6.76 -12.28 -5.08
N TYR A 167 6.70 -11.05 -5.62
CA TYR A 167 5.65 -10.58 -6.52
C TYR A 167 6.25 -9.92 -7.75
N PHE A 168 5.63 -10.15 -8.91
CA PHE A 168 6.03 -9.55 -10.16
C PHE A 168 4.82 -8.98 -10.91
N GLY A 169 4.79 -7.66 -11.07
CA GLY A 169 3.80 -6.96 -11.87
C GLY A 169 4.10 -7.10 -13.35
N VAL A 170 3.13 -7.55 -14.12
CA VAL A 170 3.25 -7.68 -15.58
C VAL A 170 2.53 -6.49 -16.23
N GLY A 171 3.22 -5.35 -16.22
CA GLY A 171 2.70 -4.06 -16.65
C GLY A 171 2.14 -3.23 -15.49
N ASN A 172 1.82 -1.98 -15.78
CA ASN A 172 1.21 -1.00 -14.89
C ASN A 172 0.30 -0.06 -15.67
N GLU A 173 -0.93 0.17 -15.20
CA GLU A 173 -1.87 1.13 -15.80
C GLU A 173 -1.89 1.06 -17.34
N ASN A 174 -1.95 -0.15 -17.88
CA ASN A 174 -1.84 -0.34 -19.32
C ASN A 174 -3.04 0.24 -20.10
N TRP A 175 -4.11 0.61 -19.40
CA TRP A 175 -5.22 1.42 -19.91
C TRP A 175 -4.82 2.90 -20.13
N GLY A 176 -3.75 3.37 -19.48
CA GLY A 176 -3.25 4.74 -19.50
C GLY A 176 -1.76 4.80 -19.85
N CYS A 177 -0.94 5.26 -18.89
CA CYS A 177 0.50 5.50 -19.10
C CYS A 177 1.29 4.26 -19.54
N GLY A 178 0.84 3.07 -19.18
CA GLY A 178 1.48 1.80 -19.57
C GLY A 178 1.14 1.32 -20.98
N GLY A 179 0.66 2.18 -21.88
CA GLY A 179 0.49 1.82 -23.29
C GLY A 179 -0.86 2.17 -23.91
N ASN A 180 -1.79 2.77 -23.16
CA ASN A 180 -3.10 3.18 -23.65
C ASN A 180 -3.85 2.08 -24.38
N MET A 181 -3.91 0.90 -23.76
CA MET A 181 -4.43 -0.33 -24.35
C MET A 181 -5.92 -0.51 -24.03
N ARG A 182 -6.61 -1.28 -24.90
CA ARG A 182 -7.91 -1.84 -24.55
C ARG A 182 -7.73 -3.07 -23.67
N PRO A 183 -8.69 -3.41 -22.80
CA PRO A 183 -8.55 -4.52 -21.87
C PRO A 183 -8.26 -5.87 -22.52
N GLU A 184 -8.89 -6.16 -23.67
CA GLU A 184 -8.65 -7.42 -24.39
C GLU A 184 -7.23 -7.48 -24.95
N HIS A 185 -6.71 -6.36 -25.48
CA HIS A 185 -5.34 -6.30 -26.02
C HIS A 185 -4.31 -6.46 -24.88
N TYR A 186 -4.51 -5.77 -23.77
CA TYR A 186 -3.66 -5.93 -22.60
C TYR A 186 -3.68 -7.38 -22.10
N ALA A 187 -4.86 -8.00 -21.99
CA ALA A 187 -4.97 -9.37 -21.52
C ALA A 187 -4.24 -10.37 -22.42
N ASP A 188 -4.26 -10.18 -23.75
CA ASP A 188 -3.48 -10.99 -24.69
C ASP A 188 -1.96 -10.77 -24.52
N GLU A 189 -1.52 -9.53 -24.33
CA GLU A 189 -0.12 -9.21 -24.01
C GLU A 189 0.28 -9.77 -22.64
N TYR A 190 -0.57 -9.64 -21.61
CA TYR A 190 -0.35 -10.25 -20.30
C TYR A 190 -0.11 -11.75 -20.43
N ARG A 191 -0.99 -12.48 -21.13
CA ARG A 191 -0.85 -13.93 -21.36
C ARG A 191 0.50 -14.26 -22.00
N ARG A 192 0.93 -13.47 -22.96
CA ARG A 192 2.20 -13.64 -23.67
C ARG A 192 3.39 -13.36 -22.73
N TYR A 193 3.41 -12.23 -22.03
CA TYR A 193 4.51 -11.84 -21.18
C TYR A 193 4.65 -12.75 -19.97
N GLN A 194 3.56 -13.02 -19.26
CA GLN A 194 3.59 -13.86 -18.06
C GLN A 194 4.08 -15.31 -18.34
N THR A 195 3.88 -15.80 -19.58
CA THR A 195 4.38 -17.10 -19.99
C THR A 195 5.90 -17.21 -19.87
N TYR A 196 6.62 -16.12 -20.01
CA TYR A 196 8.07 -16.05 -19.97
C TYR A 196 8.63 -15.51 -18.65
N VAL A 197 7.79 -15.04 -17.75
CA VAL A 197 8.13 -14.80 -16.34
C VAL A 197 8.14 -16.16 -15.64
N ARG A 198 9.31 -16.81 -15.63
CA ARG A 198 9.46 -18.20 -15.18
C ARG A 198 10.15 -18.27 -13.83
N ASN A 199 9.79 -19.29 -13.06
CA ASN A 199 10.49 -19.61 -11.83
C ASN A 199 11.83 -20.33 -12.14
N TYR A 200 12.89 -19.55 -12.30
CA TYR A 200 14.24 -20.07 -12.50
C TYR A 200 14.82 -20.67 -11.20
N ALA A 201 14.34 -20.27 -10.03
CA ALA A 201 14.78 -20.77 -8.73
C ALA A 201 14.16 -22.15 -8.35
N GLY A 202 13.27 -22.68 -9.18
CA GLY A 202 12.71 -24.04 -9.10
C GLY A 202 11.69 -24.26 -7.98
N ASN A 203 11.96 -23.81 -6.78
CA ASN A 203 11.13 -24.06 -5.57
C ASN A 203 10.52 -22.80 -4.94
N GLN A 204 10.71 -21.65 -5.56
CA GLN A 204 10.12 -20.38 -5.13
C GLN A 204 9.22 -19.84 -6.23
N PRO A 205 7.90 -19.98 -6.13
CA PRO A 205 6.98 -19.42 -7.10
C PRO A 205 7.03 -17.89 -7.06
N ILE A 206 7.02 -17.26 -8.23
CA ILE A 206 6.83 -15.83 -8.39
C ILE A 206 5.34 -15.58 -8.53
N ASN A 207 4.75 -14.83 -7.60
CA ASN A 207 3.36 -14.42 -7.70
C ASN A 207 3.21 -13.34 -8.79
N LYS A 208 2.41 -13.61 -9.82
CA LYS A 208 2.23 -12.73 -10.97
C LYS A 208 1.00 -11.86 -10.81
N ILE A 209 1.21 -10.55 -10.89
CA ILE A 209 0.16 -9.57 -10.76
C ILE A 209 -0.20 -9.02 -12.14
N CYS A 210 -1.45 -9.21 -12.51
CA CYS A 210 -2.05 -8.70 -13.74
C CYS A 210 -2.52 -7.26 -13.52
N CYS A 211 -2.25 -6.35 -14.47
CA CYS A 211 -2.75 -4.97 -14.39
C CYS A 211 -4.28 -4.96 -14.46
N GLY A 212 -4.89 -4.50 -13.40
CA GLY A 212 -6.32 -4.36 -13.26
C GLY A 212 -6.84 -2.97 -13.61
N PRO A 213 -8.07 -2.63 -13.20
CA PRO A 213 -8.77 -1.43 -13.59
C PRO A 213 -8.27 -0.15 -12.90
N ASN A 214 -8.62 0.98 -13.50
CA ASN A 214 -8.68 2.27 -12.82
C ASN A 214 -10.06 2.43 -12.19
N VAL A 215 -10.10 2.69 -10.87
CA VAL A 215 -11.32 2.99 -10.13
C VAL A 215 -12.45 1.99 -10.44
N ASP A 216 -13.57 2.44 -10.97
CA ASP A 216 -14.79 1.70 -11.25
C ASP A 216 -14.92 1.22 -12.71
N ASP A 217 -13.80 1.07 -13.41
CA ASP A 217 -13.83 0.42 -14.74
C ASP A 217 -14.06 -1.09 -14.60
N TYR A 218 -15.28 -1.46 -14.23
CA TYR A 218 -15.72 -2.85 -14.09
C TYR A 218 -15.64 -3.63 -15.40
N GLU A 219 -15.75 -2.94 -16.54
CA GLU A 219 -15.58 -3.57 -17.86
C GLU A 219 -14.15 -4.01 -18.09
N TRP A 220 -13.16 -3.25 -17.62
CA TRP A 220 -11.76 -3.69 -17.65
C TRP A 220 -11.59 -5.00 -16.91
N THR A 221 -12.02 -5.07 -15.65
CA THR A 221 -11.95 -6.29 -14.83
C THR A 221 -12.60 -7.48 -15.54
N LYS A 222 -13.85 -7.29 -16.01
CA LYS A 222 -14.61 -8.36 -16.68
C LYS A 222 -13.89 -8.88 -17.92
N LYS A 223 -13.41 -7.99 -18.78
CA LYS A 223 -12.78 -8.37 -20.03
C LYS A 223 -11.40 -8.99 -19.84
N VAL A 224 -10.60 -8.47 -18.92
CA VAL A 224 -9.30 -9.04 -18.58
C VAL A 224 -9.48 -10.45 -18.01
N MET A 225 -10.37 -10.62 -17.03
CA MET A 225 -10.65 -11.94 -16.47
C MET A 225 -11.13 -12.90 -17.54
N ALA A 226 -12.14 -12.52 -18.33
CA ALA A 226 -12.67 -13.36 -19.42
C ALA A 226 -11.58 -13.80 -20.39
N THR A 227 -10.76 -12.87 -20.90
CA THR A 227 -9.71 -13.15 -21.87
C THR A 227 -8.60 -14.02 -21.29
N CYS A 228 -8.18 -13.76 -20.06
CA CYS A 228 -7.14 -14.55 -19.40
C CYS A 228 -7.57 -15.98 -19.11
N PHE A 229 -8.88 -16.21 -18.87
CA PHE A 229 -9.42 -17.54 -18.59
C PHE A 229 -9.94 -18.28 -19.83
N ASP A 230 -10.06 -17.60 -20.98
CA ASP A 230 -10.49 -18.24 -22.23
C ASP A 230 -9.37 -19.10 -22.82
N HIS A 231 -9.64 -20.41 -22.99
CA HIS A 231 -8.70 -21.40 -23.54
C HIS A 231 -7.29 -21.36 -22.93
N CYS A 232 -7.19 -21.02 -21.65
CA CYS A 232 -5.92 -21.00 -20.93
C CYS A 232 -5.57 -22.39 -20.40
N GLU A 233 -4.29 -22.78 -20.52
CA GLU A 233 -3.74 -24.00 -19.94
C GLU A 233 -2.90 -23.68 -18.68
N PRO A 234 -3.52 -23.45 -17.52
CA PRO A 234 -2.84 -22.96 -16.31
C PRO A 234 -1.70 -23.88 -15.86
N ARG A 235 -1.85 -25.18 -16.04
CA ARG A 235 -0.86 -26.20 -15.64
C ARG A 235 0.50 -26.06 -16.32
N PHE A 236 0.57 -25.39 -17.47
CA PHE A 236 1.84 -25.22 -18.21
C PHE A 236 2.50 -23.89 -17.93
N HIS A 237 1.72 -22.80 -17.80
CA HIS A 237 2.26 -21.45 -17.76
C HIS A 237 1.74 -20.62 -16.59
N GLY A 238 0.78 -21.14 -15.83
CA GLY A 238 0.07 -20.41 -14.80
C GLY A 238 -0.88 -19.38 -15.39
N GLN A 239 -1.59 -18.75 -14.51
CA GLN A 239 -2.45 -17.59 -14.82
C GLN A 239 -1.93 -16.39 -14.05
N MET A 240 -2.83 -15.64 -13.39
CA MET A 240 -2.47 -14.60 -12.44
C MET A 240 -2.66 -15.11 -11.01
N ASP A 241 -1.83 -14.60 -10.11
CA ASP A 241 -1.99 -14.78 -8.66
C ASP A 241 -2.70 -13.57 -8.03
N GLY A 242 -2.72 -12.45 -8.75
CA GLY A 242 -3.44 -11.25 -8.37
C GLY A 242 -3.85 -10.39 -9.57
N LEU A 243 -4.95 -9.64 -9.38
CA LEU A 243 -5.40 -8.58 -10.26
C LEU A 243 -5.29 -7.25 -9.53
N SER A 244 -4.58 -6.27 -10.10
CA SER A 244 -4.40 -4.99 -9.44
C SER A 244 -5.67 -4.13 -9.47
N LEU A 245 -5.72 -3.11 -8.60
CA LEU A 245 -6.73 -2.07 -8.58
C LEU A 245 -6.07 -0.77 -8.13
N HIS A 246 -6.26 0.30 -8.89
CA HIS A 246 -5.80 1.64 -8.53
C HIS A 246 -6.98 2.53 -8.18
N TYR A 247 -6.89 3.20 -7.03
CA TYR A 247 -7.85 4.20 -6.61
C TYR A 247 -7.22 5.30 -5.78
N TYR A 248 -7.20 6.51 -6.33
CA TYR A 248 -6.79 7.71 -5.61
C TYR A 248 -7.99 8.51 -5.14
N THR A 249 -8.00 8.88 -3.86
CA THR A 249 -9.01 9.76 -3.26
C THR A 249 -8.66 11.21 -3.56
N LEU A 250 -9.43 11.87 -4.43
CA LEU A 250 -9.27 13.29 -4.76
C LEU A 250 -10.12 14.14 -3.82
N PRO A 251 -9.55 15.09 -3.03
CA PRO A 251 -10.31 15.85 -2.04
C PRO A 251 -11.43 16.73 -2.60
N GLU A 252 -11.15 17.59 -3.60
CA GLU A 252 -12.12 18.58 -4.06
C GLU A 252 -12.98 18.15 -5.22
N THR A 253 -12.42 17.59 -6.29
CA THR A 253 -13.19 17.21 -7.48
C THR A 253 -12.69 15.95 -8.14
N GLU A 254 -13.62 15.19 -8.76
CA GLU A 254 -13.33 14.06 -9.62
C GLU A 254 -13.44 14.43 -11.10
N GLU A 255 -13.95 15.63 -11.40
CA GLU A 255 -14.23 16.09 -12.76
C GLU A 255 -13.01 16.72 -13.43
N ASP A 256 -12.09 17.30 -12.66
CA ASP A 256 -10.89 17.95 -13.16
C ASP A 256 -9.66 17.56 -12.37
N TRP A 257 -8.83 16.73 -12.96
CA TRP A 257 -7.54 16.30 -12.39
C TRP A 257 -6.58 17.44 -12.04
N ASN A 258 -6.80 18.64 -12.57
CA ASN A 258 -5.96 19.80 -12.27
C ASN A 258 -6.37 20.51 -10.98
N ILE A 259 -7.51 20.13 -10.38
CA ILE A 259 -8.04 20.74 -9.15
C ILE A 259 -8.33 19.63 -8.15
N LYS A 260 -7.33 19.25 -7.36
CA LYS A 260 -7.46 18.17 -6.37
C LYS A 260 -7.74 18.69 -4.96
N GLY A 261 -7.39 19.95 -4.71
CA GLY A 261 -7.52 20.59 -3.42
C GLY A 261 -6.26 20.54 -2.57
N SER A 262 -6.12 21.54 -1.69
CA SER A 262 -4.96 21.67 -0.81
C SER A 262 -4.85 20.51 0.17
N ALA A 263 -3.63 20.02 0.41
CA ALA A 263 -3.34 19.03 1.44
C ALA A 263 -3.61 19.54 2.86
N THR A 264 -3.39 20.84 3.13
CA THR A 264 -3.41 21.40 4.49
C THR A 264 -4.46 22.50 4.71
N LYS A 265 -5.06 23.02 3.64
CA LYS A 265 -6.05 24.12 3.74
C LYS A 265 -7.36 23.73 3.10
N PHE A 266 -8.29 23.26 3.88
CA PHE A 266 -9.59 22.77 3.42
C PHE A 266 -10.66 23.07 4.46
N THR A 267 -11.92 23.03 4.02
CA THR A 267 -13.09 23.22 4.88
C THR A 267 -13.56 21.88 5.46
N GLU A 268 -14.46 21.95 6.44
CA GLU A 268 -15.13 20.78 6.97
C GLU A 268 -15.91 19.99 5.90
N ASP A 269 -16.57 20.69 4.97
CA ASP A 269 -17.26 20.03 3.85
C ASP A 269 -16.29 19.21 2.98
N ILE A 270 -15.11 19.74 2.68
CA ILE A 270 -14.06 19.03 1.92
C ILE A 270 -13.48 17.88 2.75
N PHE A 271 -13.33 18.05 4.05
CA PHE A 271 -12.92 16.97 4.93
C PHE A 271 -13.87 15.77 4.82
N TYR A 272 -15.18 15.97 5.05
CA TYR A 272 -16.14 14.88 4.96
C TYR A 272 -16.31 14.33 3.54
N GLN A 273 -16.19 15.18 2.53
CA GLN A 273 -16.17 14.75 1.13
C GLN A 273 -14.99 13.82 0.86
N THR A 274 -13.81 14.15 1.35
CA THR A 274 -12.61 13.31 1.21
C THR A 274 -12.80 11.96 1.90
N LEU A 275 -13.28 11.95 3.14
CA LEU A 275 -13.57 10.70 3.85
C LEU A 275 -14.63 9.85 3.11
N LYS A 276 -15.70 10.48 2.61
CA LYS A 276 -16.74 9.77 1.85
C LYS A 276 -16.19 9.14 0.57
N ARG A 277 -15.30 9.83 -0.13
CA ARG A 277 -14.61 9.29 -1.30
C ARG A 277 -13.68 8.15 -0.91
N GLY A 278 -12.90 8.27 0.17
CA GLY A 278 -12.10 7.17 0.70
C GLY A 278 -12.95 5.93 1.01
N TYR A 279 -14.16 6.12 1.54
CA TYR A 279 -15.12 5.04 1.79
C TYR A 279 -15.64 4.33 0.53
N PHE A 280 -15.52 4.94 -0.64
CA PHE A 280 -15.88 4.30 -1.92
C PHE A 280 -15.05 3.04 -2.21
N MET A 281 -13.89 2.89 -1.58
CA MET A 281 -13.08 1.67 -1.63
C MET A 281 -13.89 0.40 -1.26
N GLU A 282 -14.83 0.50 -0.33
CA GLU A 282 -15.73 -0.60 0.05
C GLU A 282 -16.56 -1.09 -1.14
N GLU A 283 -17.12 -0.17 -1.92
CA GLU A 283 -17.90 -0.51 -3.12
C GLU A 283 -17.00 -1.10 -4.21
N LEU A 284 -15.81 -0.53 -4.44
CA LEU A 284 -14.87 -1.00 -5.44
C LEU A 284 -14.46 -2.45 -5.18
N ILE A 285 -14.07 -2.78 -3.95
CA ILE A 285 -13.71 -4.15 -3.57
C ILE A 285 -14.86 -5.12 -3.79
N ASN A 286 -16.06 -4.76 -3.35
CA ASN A 286 -17.24 -5.61 -3.48
C ASN A 286 -17.58 -5.86 -4.96
N ARG A 287 -17.57 -4.84 -5.80
CA ARG A 287 -17.99 -4.98 -7.21
C ARG A 287 -16.92 -5.65 -8.08
N HIS A 288 -15.65 -5.28 -7.95
CA HIS A 288 -14.57 -5.98 -8.65
C HIS A 288 -14.44 -7.42 -8.15
N GLY A 289 -14.55 -7.64 -6.83
CA GLY A 289 -14.53 -8.96 -6.22
C GLY A 289 -15.65 -9.85 -6.76
N ALA A 290 -16.87 -9.33 -6.89
CA ALA A 290 -17.98 -10.09 -7.45
C ALA A 290 -17.75 -10.52 -8.92
N ILE A 291 -17.11 -9.66 -9.73
CA ILE A 291 -16.73 -10.03 -11.11
C ILE A 291 -15.63 -11.12 -11.08
N MET A 292 -14.65 -10.99 -10.20
CA MET A 292 -13.59 -12.00 -10.05
C MET A 292 -14.15 -13.34 -9.59
N ASP A 293 -15.18 -13.36 -8.73
CA ASP A 293 -15.84 -14.58 -8.22
C ASP A 293 -16.51 -15.39 -9.34
N GLU A 294 -16.87 -14.78 -10.49
CA GLU A 294 -17.39 -15.50 -11.66
C GLU A 294 -16.34 -16.43 -12.28
N TYR A 295 -15.04 -16.11 -12.15
CA TYR A 295 -13.92 -16.85 -12.75
C TYR A 295 -13.10 -17.62 -11.72
N ASP A 296 -13.07 -17.15 -10.48
CA ASP A 296 -12.30 -17.68 -9.36
C ASP A 296 -13.16 -17.69 -8.07
N PRO A 297 -14.17 -18.59 -7.99
CA PRO A 297 -15.07 -18.66 -6.83
C PRO A 297 -14.36 -19.08 -5.53
N ASP A 298 -13.22 -19.76 -5.64
CA ASP A 298 -12.42 -20.18 -4.47
C ASP A 298 -11.49 -19.08 -3.95
N LYS A 299 -11.50 -17.90 -4.58
CA LYS A 299 -10.72 -16.71 -4.19
C LYS A 299 -9.20 -16.97 -4.11
N ASN A 300 -8.66 -17.75 -5.05
CA ASN A 300 -7.22 -18.00 -5.17
C ASN A 300 -6.49 -16.78 -5.74
N ILE A 301 -7.15 -15.99 -6.59
CA ILE A 301 -6.60 -14.77 -7.19
C ILE A 301 -6.87 -13.60 -6.24
N GLY A 302 -5.80 -12.99 -5.72
CA GLY A 302 -5.93 -11.82 -4.86
C GLY A 302 -6.38 -10.57 -5.61
N LEU A 303 -7.23 -9.73 -4.99
CA LEU A 303 -7.35 -8.33 -5.38
C LEU A 303 -6.19 -7.58 -4.74
N ILE A 304 -5.40 -6.90 -5.57
CA ILE A 304 -4.15 -6.23 -5.19
C ILE A 304 -4.36 -4.72 -5.37
N VAL A 305 -4.59 -4.00 -4.28
CA VAL A 305 -4.80 -2.54 -4.35
C VAL A 305 -3.43 -1.87 -4.27
N ASP A 306 -2.63 -2.01 -5.30
CA ASP A 306 -1.22 -1.64 -5.30
C ASP A 306 -0.94 -0.15 -5.60
N GLU A 307 -2.00 0.64 -5.80
CA GLU A 307 -1.96 2.11 -5.70
C GLU A 307 -3.25 2.64 -5.05
N TRP A 308 -3.10 3.27 -3.89
CA TRP A 308 -4.20 3.92 -3.18
C TRP A 308 -3.70 5.03 -2.28
N GLY A 309 -4.59 5.92 -1.89
CA GLY A 309 -4.31 7.03 -0.98
C GLY A 309 -4.92 8.33 -1.47
N ILE A 310 -4.67 9.41 -0.74
CA ILE A 310 -5.13 10.75 -1.10
C ILE A 310 -4.15 11.38 -2.09
N TRP A 311 -4.70 11.96 -3.15
CA TRP A 311 -3.96 12.79 -4.09
C TRP A 311 -4.46 14.23 -4.02
N SER A 312 -3.71 15.10 -3.35
CA SER A 312 -3.96 16.54 -3.25
C SER A 312 -3.13 17.31 -4.27
N ASP A 313 -3.38 18.62 -4.38
CA ASP A 313 -2.48 19.52 -5.09
C ASP A 313 -1.11 19.52 -4.41
N VAL A 314 -0.06 19.71 -5.22
CA VAL A 314 1.32 19.77 -4.69
C VAL A 314 1.52 20.98 -3.80
N GLU A 315 2.43 20.88 -2.83
CA GLU A 315 2.79 22.01 -1.98
C GLU A 315 3.32 23.17 -2.83
N PRO A 316 2.85 24.41 -2.54
CA PRO A 316 3.24 25.59 -3.31
C PRO A 316 4.76 25.79 -3.37
N GLY A 317 5.28 26.06 -4.56
CA GLY A 317 6.70 26.31 -4.80
C GLY A 317 7.52 25.04 -5.08
N THR A 318 6.90 23.87 -5.06
CA THR A 318 7.55 22.61 -5.46
C THR A 318 7.32 22.31 -6.94
N ASN A 319 8.11 21.39 -7.51
CA ASN A 319 7.91 20.92 -8.88
C ASN A 319 6.57 20.16 -8.96
N PRO A 320 5.61 20.58 -9.80
CA PRO A 320 4.32 19.91 -9.90
C PRO A 320 4.38 18.43 -10.26
N GLY A 321 5.39 18.03 -11.06
CA GLY A 321 5.60 16.64 -11.44
C GLY A 321 6.26 15.78 -10.36
N PHE A 322 6.58 16.34 -9.18
CA PHE A 322 7.13 15.58 -8.06
C PHE A 322 6.07 15.13 -7.07
N LEU A 323 4.84 15.56 -7.24
CA LEU A 323 3.67 15.20 -6.43
C LEU A 323 3.92 15.29 -4.92
N TYR A 324 4.75 16.24 -4.50
CA TYR A 324 5.04 16.47 -3.09
C TYR A 324 3.86 17.16 -2.42
N GLN A 325 3.29 16.52 -1.40
CA GLN A 325 2.21 17.05 -0.57
C GLN A 325 2.42 16.73 0.90
N GLN A 326 1.83 17.55 1.77
CA GLN A 326 1.72 17.27 3.20
C GLN A 326 0.63 16.22 3.47
N ASN A 327 0.68 15.65 4.68
CA ASN A 327 -0.30 14.69 5.18
C ASN A 327 -0.84 15.15 6.53
N THR A 328 -2.15 15.16 6.69
CA THR A 328 -2.85 15.68 7.89
C THR A 328 -3.60 14.56 8.63
N MET A 329 -4.33 14.92 9.70
CA MET A 329 -5.26 13.98 10.35
C MET A 329 -6.36 13.48 9.42
N ARG A 330 -6.79 14.28 8.41
CA ARG A 330 -7.69 13.81 7.35
C ARG A 330 -7.11 12.60 6.62
N ASP A 331 -5.84 12.68 6.24
CA ASP A 331 -5.13 11.60 5.54
C ASP A 331 -4.97 10.38 6.44
N ALA A 332 -4.68 10.57 7.72
CA ALA A 332 -4.61 9.49 8.71
C ALA A 332 -5.95 8.76 8.88
N LEU A 333 -7.07 9.50 8.92
CA LEU A 333 -8.40 8.89 9.01
C LEU A 333 -8.76 8.11 7.75
N VAL A 334 -8.46 8.63 6.55
CA VAL A 334 -8.63 7.87 5.31
C VAL A 334 -7.80 6.60 5.33
N ALA A 335 -6.53 6.67 5.76
CA ALA A 335 -5.68 5.49 5.88
C ALA A 335 -6.25 4.46 6.88
N GLY A 336 -6.62 4.89 8.08
CA GLY A 336 -7.16 3.99 9.11
C GLY A 336 -8.49 3.36 8.71
N MET A 337 -9.38 4.12 8.10
CA MET A 337 -10.65 3.64 7.55
C MET A 337 -10.42 2.62 6.43
N THR A 338 -9.55 2.94 5.46
CA THR A 338 -9.28 2.08 4.30
C THR A 338 -8.59 0.78 4.72
N LEU A 339 -7.64 0.82 5.66
CA LEU A 339 -7.01 -0.39 6.20
C LEU A 339 -8.02 -1.27 6.96
N ASN A 340 -8.95 -0.69 7.70
CA ASN A 340 -10.05 -1.45 8.32
C ASN A 340 -10.93 -2.13 7.25
N ILE A 341 -11.22 -1.45 6.14
CA ILE A 341 -11.96 -2.03 5.00
C ILE A 341 -11.15 -3.19 4.40
N PHE A 342 -9.87 -3.01 4.12
CA PHE A 342 -9.03 -4.09 3.57
C PHE A 342 -8.97 -5.30 4.50
N ASN A 343 -8.83 -5.09 5.80
CA ASN A 343 -8.85 -6.18 6.78
C ASN A 343 -10.16 -6.98 6.72
N LYS A 344 -11.29 -6.29 6.61
CA LYS A 344 -12.62 -6.93 6.52
C LYS A 344 -12.83 -7.72 5.23
N HIS A 345 -12.14 -7.35 4.17
CA HIS A 345 -12.15 -8.02 2.87
C HIS A 345 -10.91 -8.89 2.61
N SER A 346 -10.17 -9.29 3.65
CA SER A 346 -8.93 -10.08 3.53
C SER A 346 -9.12 -11.49 2.96
N ASP A 347 -10.36 -11.92 2.74
CA ASP A 347 -10.67 -13.10 1.94
C ASP A 347 -10.35 -12.91 0.45
N ARG A 348 -10.51 -11.70 -0.10
CA ARG A 348 -10.22 -11.35 -1.50
C ARG A 348 -9.03 -10.37 -1.62
N VAL A 349 -8.90 -9.36 -0.76
CA VAL A 349 -7.76 -8.43 -0.75
C VAL A 349 -6.54 -9.12 -0.15
N LYS A 350 -5.47 -9.23 -0.93
CA LYS A 350 -4.24 -9.93 -0.50
C LYS A 350 -3.03 -9.01 -0.39
N MET A 351 -3.09 -7.83 -0.98
CA MET A 351 -2.06 -6.79 -0.88
C MET A 351 -2.68 -5.43 -1.09
N ALA A 352 -2.11 -4.43 -0.42
CA ALA A 352 -2.37 -3.04 -0.71
C ALA A 352 -1.07 -2.24 -0.53
N CYS A 353 -0.73 -1.39 -1.51
CA CYS A 353 0.49 -0.57 -1.44
C CYS A 353 0.09 0.90 -1.45
N ILE A 354 0.23 1.56 -0.29
CA ILE A 354 -0.07 2.99 -0.24
C ILE A 354 0.89 3.79 -1.12
N ALA A 355 0.39 4.75 -1.82
CA ALA A 355 1.17 5.63 -2.68
C ALA A 355 1.39 6.99 -1.99
N GLN A 356 2.66 7.34 -1.69
CA GLN A 356 3.83 6.50 -1.84
C GLN A 356 4.62 6.49 -0.52
N LEU A 357 5.77 5.84 -0.51
CA LEU A 357 6.50 5.63 0.75
C LEU A 357 7.02 6.93 1.37
N ILE A 358 7.69 7.78 0.58
CA ILE A 358 8.35 9.01 1.05
C ILE A 358 8.15 10.15 0.07
N ASN A 359 7.90 11.37 0.57
CA ASN A 359 7.87 12.64 -0.17
C ASN A 359 6.86 12.77 -1.31
N VAL A 360 6.06 11.76 -1.55
CA VAL A 360 5.17 11.71 -2.72
C VAL A 360 3.78 11.30 -2.28
N LEU A 361 2.75 12.05 -2.70
CA LEU A 361 1.36 11.76 -2.39
C LEU A 361 1.12 11.55 -0.89
N GLN A 362 0.29 10.56 -0.50
CA GLN A 362 0.06 10.21 0.90
C GLN A 362 1.22 9.39 1.48
N SER A 363 2.37 10.02 1.65
CA SER A 363 3.58 9.35 2.14
C SER A 363 3.59 9.19 3.66
N VAL A 364 4.26 8.14 4.13
CA VAL A 364 4.40 7.90 5.57
C VAL A 364 5.49 8.77 6.21
N MET A 365 6.44 9.26 5.43
CA MET A 365 7.51 10.15 5.88
C MET A 365 7.82 11.22 4.85
N LEU A 366 8.35 12.35 5.34
CA LEU A 366 8.91 13.41 4.51
C LEU A 366 10.38 13.62 4.89
N THR A 367 11.21 13.98 3.91
CA THR A 367 12.64 14.27 4.10
C THR A 367 13.01 15.59 3.46
N ASP A 368 13.96 16.31 4.08
CA ASP A 368 14.58 17.51 3.53
C ASP A 368 16.02 17.60 4.04
N GLY A 369 16.99 17.47 3.14
CA GLY A 369 18.41 17.35 3.53
C GLY A 369 18.61 16.20 4.51
N ASP A 370 19.19 16.50 5.68
CA ASP A 370 19.44 15.55 6.77
C ASP A 370 18.24 15.32 7.70
N LYS A 371 17.12 16.03 7.49
CA LYS A 371 15.93 15.92 8.31
C LYS A 371 14.98 14.86 7.79
N MET A 372 14.26 14.22 8.70
CA MET A 372 13.14 13.33 8.43
C MET A 372 12.01 13.61 9.44
N VAL A 373 10.77 13.57 8.96
CA VAL A 373 9.57 13.69 9.79
C VAL A 373 8.58 12.59 9.47
N LYS A 374 8.00 11.96 10.49
CA LYS A 374 6.91 10.99 10.38
C LYS A 374 5.59 11.75 10.18
N THR A 375 4.79 11.35 9.21
CA THR A 375 3.46 11.94 8.98
C THR A 375 2.40 11.28 9.88
N PRO A 376 1.21 11.86 10.04
CA PRO A 376 0.11 11.18 10.73
C PRO A 376 -0.23 9.81 10.13
N THR A 377 -0.06 9.62 8.82
CA THR A 377 -0.24 8.34 8.12
C THR A 377 0.75 7.27 8.62
N TYR A 378 2.00 7.64 8.94
CA TYR A 378 2.98 6.70 9.53
C TYR A 378 2.45 6.05 10.80
N TYR A 379 1.90 6.84 11.71
CA TYR A 379 1.41 6.33 13.00
C TYR A 379 0.23 5.39 12.84
N VAL A 380 -0.62 5.60 11.83
CA VAL A 380 -1.71 4.67 11.51
C VAL A 380 -1.15 3.30 11.15
N PHE A 381 -0.21 3.23 10.21
CA PHE A 381 0.43 1.97 9.83
C PHE A 381 1.17 1.33 11.00
N HIS A 382 1.88 2.13 11.80
CA HIS A 382 2.59 1.64 12.98
C HIS A 382 1.66 1.03 14.01
N MET A 383 0.55 1.68 14.37
CA MET A 383 -0.43 1.16 15.32
C MET A 383 -1.14 -0.08 14.78
N MET A 384 -1.51 -0.09 13.48
CA MET A 384 -2.27 -1.18 12.87
C MET A 384 -1.43 -2.39 12.47
N ARG A 385 -0.09 -2.33 12.57
CA ARG A 385 0.83 -3.42 12.16
C ARG A 385 0.54 -4.78 12.82
N HIS A 386 -0.17 -4.80 13.93
CA HIS A 386 -0.53 -6.01 14.66
C HIS A 386 -1.61 -6.87 13.99
N HIS A 387 -2.29 -6.33 12.99
CA HIS A 387 -3.20 -7.11 12.15
C HIS A 387 -2.49 -7.99 11.12
N GLN A 388 -1.21 -7.70 10.82
CA GLN A 388 -0.44 -8.45 9.83
C GLN A 388 -0.29 -9.93 10.22
N GLY A 389 -0.79 -10.83 9.37
CA GLY A 389 -0.75 -12.27 9.58
C GLY A 389 -1.76 -12.81 10.60
N ALA A 390 -2.57 -11.95 11.19
CA ALA A 390 -3.60 -12.33 12.15
C ALA A 390 -4.86 -12.88 11.46
N ALA A 391 -5.65 -13.66 12.19
CA ALA A 391 -6.94 -14.13 11.74
C ALA A 391 -8.00 -13.03 11.93
N LEU A 392 -8.69 -12.63 10.85
CA LEU A 392 -9.83 -11.74 10.93
C LEU A 392 -10.95 -12.40 11.73
N LEU A 393 -11.43 -11.75 12.77
CA LEU A 393 -12.59 -12.17 13.54
C LEU A 393 -13.89 -11.60 12.94
N ASP A 394 -14.96 -12.34 13.08
CA ASP A 394 -16.29 -11.87 12.68
C ASP A 394 -16.77 -10.78 13.62
N SER A 395 -16.79 -9.54 13.14
CA SER A 395 -17.20 -8.37 13.92
C SER A 395 -18.24 -7.53 13.19
N SER A 396 -19.14 -6.93 13.97
CA SER A 396 -20.22 -6.08 13.45
C SER A 396 -20.45 -4.88 14.34
N LEU A 397 -20.43 -3.68 13.74
CA LEU A 397 -20.82 -2.42 14.39
C LEU A 397 -22.34 -2.27 14.36
N VAL A 398 -22.97 -2.13 15.51
CA VAL A 398 -24.41 -2.00 15.68
C VAL A 398 -24.74 -0.66 16.36
N GLY A 399 -25.72 0.07 15.84
CA GLY A 399 -26.18 1.34 16.42
C GLY A 399 -25.20 2.48 16.25
N GLY A 400 -24.32 2.42 15.23
CA GLY A 400 -23.38 3.49 14.88
C GLY A 400 -24.10 4.72 14.35
N ALA A 401 -23.56 5.90 14.68
CA ALA A 401 -23.99 7.18 14.12
C ALA A 401 -23.32 7.41 12.75
N THR A 402 -23.84 8.39 12.01
CA THR A 402 -23.22 8.92 10.79
C THR A 402 -22.67 10.32 11.04
N VAL A 403 -21.74 10.75 10.20
CA VAL A 403 -21.15 12.10 10.17
C VAL A 403 -21.15 12.64 8.75
N GLY A 404 -20.87 13.93 8.60
CA GLY A 404 -21.05 14.63 7.33
C GLY A 404 -22.53 14.90 7.04
N SER A 405 -22.85 15.36 5.85
CA SER A 405 -24.22 15.68 5.46
C SER A 405 -24.48 15.42 3.97
N GLY A 406 -25.73 15.09 3.65
CA GLY A 406 -26.16 14.85 2.28
C GLY A 406 -25.36 13.76 1.58
N LYS A 407 -24.75 14.08 0.42
CA LYS A 407 -23.95 13.12 -0.34
C LYS A 407 -22.65 12.71 0.37
N ASN A 408 -22.21 13.50 1.34
CA ASN A 408 -20.96 13.27 2.09
C ASN A 408 -21.22 12.53 3.42
N GLU A 409 -22.41 12.01 3.64
CA GLU A 409 -22.73 11.22 4.83
C GLU A 409 -22.02 9.86 4.80
N LEU A 410 -21.37 9.49 5.91
CA LEU A 410 -20.65 8.22 6.08
C LEU A 410 -20.71 7.75 7.54
N PRO A 411 -20.39 6.47 7.82
CA PRO A 411 -20.29 5.98 9.19
C PRO A 411 -19.30 6.80 10.03
N LYS A 412 -19.71 7.11 11.28
CA LYS A 412 -18.86 7.82 12.24
C LYS A 412 -17.66 6.98 12.67
N VAL A 413 -17.86 5.67 12.83
CA VAL A 413 -16.85 4.72 13.31
C VAL A 413 -16.63 3.63 12.26
N PHE A 414 -15.36 3.33 11.96
CA PHE A 414 -14.94 2.12 11.24
C PHE A 414 -14.13 1.25 12.18
N GLU A 415 -14.18 -0.06 11.97
CA GLU A 415 -13.47 -1.02 12.82
C GLU A 415 -12.98 -2.24 12.04
N SER A 416 -11.93 -2.86 12.55
CA SER A 416 -11.59 -4.26 12.25
C SER A 416 -11.02 -4.93 13.50
N VAL A 417 -11.27 -6.24 13.60
CA VAL A 417 -10.86 -7.05 14.76
C VAL A 417 -10.15 -8.31 14.27
N SER A 418 -8.98 -8.59 14.81
CA SER A 418 -8.23 -9.80 14.47
C SER A 418 -7.60 -10.45 15.70
N GLU A 419 -7.27 -11.73 15.59
CA GLU A 419 -6.55 -12.49 16.63
C GLU A 419 -5.24 -13.01 16.05
N ASP A 420 -4.14 -12.70 16.72
CA ASP A 420 -2.84 -13.20 16.33
C ASP A 420 -2.62 -14.67 16.79
N LYS A 421 -1.48 -15.26 16.40
CA LYS A 421 -1.13 -16.65 16.74
C LYS A 421 -0.97 -16.90 18.25
N ASP A 422 -0.76 -15.85 19.03
CA ASP A 422 -0.57 -15.91 20.47
C ASP A 422 -1.89 -15.68 21.23
N GLY A 423 -3.01 -15.52 20.50
CA GLY A 423 -4.36 -15.32 21.04
C GLY A 423 -4.63 -13.90 21.51
N VAL A 424 -3.79 -12.95 21.10
CA VAL A 424 -4.02 -11.53 21.39
C VAL A 424 -4.96 -10.95 20.34
N ILE A 425 -6.06 -10.34 20.80
CA ILE A 425 -7.02 -9.69 19.93
C ILE A 425 -6.61 -8.24 19.72
N THR A 426 -6.49 -7.82 18.46
CA THR A 426 -6.26 -6.42 18.07
C THR A 426 -7.57 -5.84 17.54
N VAL A 427 -7.96 -4.68 18.07
CA VAL A 427 -9.12 -3.90 17.63
C VAL A 427 -8.63 -2.53 17.17
N THR A 428 -8.89 -2.16 15.94
CA THR A 428 -8.61 -0.80 15.44
C THR A 428 -9.90 -0.07 15.11
N LEU A 429 -10.00 1.16 15.58
CA LEU A 429 -11.18 2.02 15.50
C LEU A 429 -10.79 3.38 14.92
N THR A 430 -11.61 3.95 14.02
CA THR A 430 -11.54 5.37 13.67
C THR A 430 -12.77 6.10 14.19
N ASN A 431 -12.63 7.33 14.69
CA ASN A 431 -13.75 8.25 14.88
C ASN A 431 -13.62 9.40 13.89
N ASN A 432 -14.49 9.40 12.91
CA ASN A 432 -14.50 10.36 11.79
C ASN A 432 -15.22 11.68 12.11
N SER A 433 -15.74 11.85 13.31
CA SER A 433 -16.37 13.11 13.74
C SER A 433 -15.35 14.17 14.10
N LEU A 434 -15.55 15.38 13.66
CA LEU A 434 -14.73 16.54 14.07
C LEU A 434 -15.19 17.10 15.42
N GLU A 435 -16.45 16.89 15.80
CA GLU A 435 -17.07 17.60 16.92
C GLU A 435 -17.20 16.77 18.19
N SER A 436 -17.37 15.45 18.07
CA SER A 436 -17.78 14.65 19.21
C SER A 436 -17.05 13.32 19.34
N SER A 437 -16.74 12.97 20.58
CA SER A 437 -16.33 11.62 20.95
C SER A 437 -17.43 10.59 20.66
N GLU A 438 -17.09 9.32 20.67
CA GLU A 438 -18.04 8.23 20.55
C GLU A 438 -17.76 7.16 21.61
N ASP A 439 -18.81 6.82 22.39
CA ASP A 439 -18.76 5.69 23.31
C ASP A 439 -19.06 4.39 22.56
N VAL A 440 -18.14 3.45 22.59
CA VAL A 440 -18.24 2.15 21.93
C VAL A 440 -18.09 1.04 22.95
N ASP A 441 -19.04 0.09 22.95
CA ASP A 441 -19.00 -1.12 23.76
C ASP A 441 -18.55 -2.31 22.89
N ILE A 442 -17.33 -2.79 23.09
CA ILE A 442 -16.73 -3.91 22.37
C ILE A 442 -17.03 -5.18 23.16
N MET A 443 -17.87 -6.05 22.61
CA MET A 443 -18.38 -7.26 23.25
C MET A 443 -17.84 -8.51 22.54
N LEU A 444 -17.12 -9.34 23.27
CA LEU A 444 -16.70 -10.67 22.82
C LEU A 444 -17.79 -11.69 23.17
N THR A 445 -18.20 -12.53 22.23
CA THR A 445 -19.33 -13.46 22.42
C THR A 445 -18.98 -14.70 23.24
N ASN A 446 -17.69 -15.07 23.32
CA ASN A 446 -17.26 -16.17 24.21
C ASN A 446 -17.08 -15.65 25.64
N GLU A 447 -18.07 -15.96 26.50
CA GLU A 447 -18.08 -15.54 27.90
C GLU A 447 -17.10 -16.33 28.80
N GLY A 448 -16.51 -17.41 28.29
CA GLY A 448 -15.57 -18.27 29.05
C GLY A 448 -14.17 -17.66 29.22
N ASP A 449 -13.79 -16.76 28.33
CA ASP A 449 -12.48 -16.12 28.30
C ASP A 449 -12.57 -14.67 28.78
N LYS A 450 -11.73 -14.30 29.74
CA LYS A 450 -11.63 -12.92 30.21
C LYS A 450 -10.47 -12.24 29.52
N TYR A 451 -10.79 -11.25 28.69
CA TYR A 451 -9.80 -10.38 28.05
C TYR A 451 -9.68 -9.06 28.76
N SER A 452 -8.49 -8.50 28.79
CA SER A 452 -8.22 -7.18 29.29
C SER A 452 -7.29 -6.44 28.35
N VAL A 453 -7.36 -5.12 28.32
CA VAL A 453 -6.46 -4.30 27.51
C VAL A 453 -5.04 -4.43 28.04
N SER A 454 -4.13 -4.95 27.21
CA SER A 454 -2.70 -5.07 27.48
C SER A 454 -1.88 -3.93 26.88
N GLU A 455 -2.38 -3.33 25.79
CA GLU A 455 -1.79 -2.17 25.13
C GLU A 455 -2.91 -1.37 24.47
N ALA A 456 -2.82 -0.06 24.54
CA ALA A 456 -3.75 0.84 23.87
C ALA A 456 -3.02 2.08 23.38
N ARG A 457 -3.15 2.41 22.10
CA ARG A 457 -2.46 3.52 21.44
C ARG A 457 -3.45 4.34 20.62
N TYR A 458 -3.16 5.61 20.43
CA TYR A 458 -4.00 6.48 19.60
C TYR A 458 -3.24 7.66 19.01
N ILE A 459 -3.81 8.23 17.97
CA ILE A 459 -3.52 9.56 17.46
C ILE A 459 -4.83 10.34 17.37
N GLU A 460 -4.76 11.65 17.63
CA GLU A 460 -5.85 12.61 17.48
C GLU A 460 -5.33 13.98 17.11
N GLY A 461 -6.17 14.82 16.56
CA GLY A 461 -5.81 16.21 16.25
C GLY A 461 -6.93 16.97 15.53
N ALA A 462 -6.72 18.25 15.28
CA ALA A 462 -7.54 19.00 14.35
C ALA A 462 -7.47 18.35 12.95
N MET A 463 -8.51 18.52 12.12
CA MET A 463 -8.60 17.89 10.79
C MET A 463 -7.40 18.14 9.88
N ASP A 464 -6.75 19.31 10.04
CA ASP A 464 -5.60 19.79 9.28
C ASP A 464 -4.26 19.69 10.06
N ALA A 465 -4.27 19.13 11.27
CA ALA A 465 -3.05 18.93 12.07
C ALA A 465 -2.09 18.03 11.31
N HIS A 466 -0.83 18.45 11.21
CA HIS A 466 0.22 17.75 10.50
C HIS A 466 1.60 18.06 11.08
N ASN A 467 2.55 17.19 10.80
CA ASN A 467 3.93 17.32 11.25
C ASN A 467 4.76 18.04 10.19
N THR A 468 5.64 18.94 10.63
CA THR A 468 6.61 19.64 9.78
C THR A 468 8.02 19.43 10.31
N PHE A 469 9.04 19.83 9.53
CA PHE A 469 10.45 19.74 9.99
C PHE A 469 10.75 20.65 11.17
N GLU A 470 9.95 21.71 11.40
CA GLU A 470 10.06 22.64 12.54
C GLU A 470 9.22 22.19 13.73
N ALA A 471 8.16 21.42 13.50
CA ALA A 471 7.24 20.89 14.50
C ALA A 471 6.91 19.42 14.20
N PRO A 472 7.83 18.48 14.46
CA PRO A 472 7.70 17.09 14.00
C PRO A 472 6.73 16.23 14.82
N GLU A 473 6.20 16.72 15.94
CA GLU A 473 5.37 15.98 16.89
C GLU A 473 4.03 16.68 17.18
N VAL A 474 3.46 17.40 16.20
CA VAL A 474 2.11 17.98 16.32
C VAL A 474 1.06 16.87 16.43
N VAL A 475 1.22 15.82 15.65
CA VAL A 475 0.48 14.56 15.74
C VAL A 475 1.47 13.46 16.05
N ASP A 476 1.29 12.80 17.18
CA ASP A 476 2.16 11.73 17.65
C ASP A 476 1.34 10.60 18.28
N GLU A 477 1.88 9.39 18.25
CA GLU A 477 1.28 8.21 18.87
C GLU A 477 1.43 8.26 20.40
N LYS A 478 0.31 8.16 21.10
CA LYS A 478 0.23 8.27 22.56
C LYS A 478 -0.45 7.05 23.18
N ASP A 479 -0.23 6.87 24.49
CA ASP A 479 -0.98 5.89 25.29
C ASP A 479 -2.45 6.31 25.40
N PHE A 480 -3.34 5.41 25.01
CA PHE A 480 -4.78 5.61 25.14
C PHE A 480 -5.28 5.07 26.46
N THR A 481 -5.99 5.90 27.24
CA THR A 481 -6.44 5.56 28.59
C THR A 481 -7.96 5.67 28.79
N ALA A 482 -8.71 6.15 27.79
CA ALA A 482 -10.17 6.33 27.88
C ALA A 482 -10.92 5.01 27.63
N TYR A 483 -10.60 3.97 28.41
CA TYR A 483 -11.28 2.68 28.34
C TYR A 483 -11.53 2.07 29.70
N GLU A 484 -12.49 1.13 29.74
CA GLU A 484 -12.85 0.34 30.93
C GLU A 484 -13.02 -1.13 30.54
N ASN A 485 -12.28 -2.04 31.18
CA ASN A 485 -12.47 -3.46 31.01
C ASN A 485 -13.82 -3.89 31.62
N THR A 486 -14.60 -4.68 30.88
CA THR A 486 -15.89 -5.21 31.31
C THR A 486 -15.85 -6.73 31.49
N GLN A 487 -16.95 -7.35 31.86
CA GLN A 487 -17.02 -8.82 31.96
C GLN A 487 -16.94 -9.50 30.58
N THR A 488 -17.40 -8.81 29.53
CA THR A 488 -17.54 -9.37 28.18
C THR A 488 -16.63 -8.70 27.15
N GLY A 489 -15.75 -7.78 27.58
CA GLY A 489 -14.88 -7.07 26.65
C GLY A 489 -14.40 -5.72 27.19
N VAL A 490 -14.56 -4.65 26.41
CA VAL A 490 -14.02 -3.32 26.72
C VAL A 490 -14.99 -2.22 26.28
N LYS A 491 -15.21 -1.23 27.15
CA LYS A 491 -15.84 0.04 26.76
C LYS A 491 -14.77 1.08 26.49
N VAL A 492 -14.93 1.85 25.42
CA VAL A 492 -14.01 2.92 25.05
C VAL A 492 -14.76 4.21 24.74
N THR A 493 -14.15 5.34 25.06
CA THR A 493 -14.60 6.65 24.60
C THR A 493 -13.60 7.17 23.55
N LEU A 494 -13.93 7.02 22.27
CA LEU A 494 -13.10 7.45 21.16
C LEU A 494 -13.08 8.97 21.06
N PRO A 495 -11.94 9.66 21.12
CA PRO A 495 -11.89 11.10 20.86
C PRO A 495 -12.40 11.45 19.46
N ALA A 496 -12.81 12.68 19.25
CA ALA A 496 -13.08 13.20 17.90
C ALA A 496 -11.81 13.15 17.03
N CYS A 497 -11.97 12.97 15.73
CA CYS A 497 -10.89 12.98 14.75
C CYS A 497 -9.69 12.12 15.22
N SER A 498 -9.92 10.82 15.44
CA SER A 498 -8.92 9.92 16.03
C SER A 498 -8.86 8.55 15.37
N VAL A 499 -7.70 7.93 15.50
CA VAL A 499 -7.48 6.49 15.25
C VAL A 499 -6.99 5.86 16.55
N VAL A 500 -7.63 4.78 16.98
CA VAL A 500 -7.34 4.08 18.24
C VAL A 500 -7.08 2.61 17.96
N THR A 501 -6.05 2.03 18.53
CA THR A 501 -5.76 0.60 18.49
C THR A 501 -5.68 0.05 19.91
N LEU A 502 -6.38 -1.05 20.16
CA LEU A 502 -6.38 -1.79 21.42
C LEU A 502 -5.85 -3.19 21.19
N ARG A 503 -5.04 -3.70 22.10
CA ARG A 503 -4.65 -5.09 22.17
C ARG A 503 -5.19 -5.72 23.43
N LEU A 504 -5.94 -6.80 23.27
CA LEU A 504 -6.62 -7.48 24.37
C LEU A 504 -5.95 -8.85 24.58
N SER A 505 -5.51 -9.11 25.80
CA SER A 505 -4.91 -10.39 26.21
C SER A 505 -5.77 -11.04 27.31
N LYS A 506 -5.70 -12.38 27.39
CA LYS A 506 -6.31 -13.19 28.47
C LYS A 506 -5.62 -12.99 29.80
#